data_b656036f3c89170c9db4fa270c866ae8
#
_entry.id   b656036f3c89170c9db4fa270c866ae8
#
_cell.length_a   1.000
_cell.length_b   1.000
_cell.length_c   1.000
_cell.angle_alpha   90.00
_cell.angle_beta   90.00
_cell.angle_gamma   90.00
#
_symmetry.space_group_name_H-M   'P 1'
#
loop_
_entity.id
_entity.type
_entity.pdbx_description
1 polymer ?
#
loop_
_entity_poly.entity_id
_entity_poly.type
_entity_poly.pdbx_seq_one_letter_code
_entity_poly.pdbx_strand_id
1 'polypeptide(L)'
;MSEETKKTPQAEDPAVEPNTAEQAAPETAPEQAAAPETNAEAADPKKKDGFFNKKARELEAVKAKLDAAEKNANQAKDQLLRMAAEYENYRKRSTREADQKFNDGVSFAVNQIIPILDTLDMAANAPTTDENYKKGVVMTLDKAAKALEALHVEEIEALGKPFDPNFMNAVQQIPAPDGQESGTVVTVYQKGYKLGDKIVRHATVVVAE
;
A
#
# COMPACT_ATOMS: atom_id res chain seq x y z
N MET A 1 -6.45 -10.67 53.98
CA MET A 1 -6.37 -9.20 54.04
C MET A 1 -5.41 -8.84 52.91
N SER A 2 -5.69 -8.22 51.91
CA SER A 2 -6.75 -7.46 51.24
C SER A 2 -6.38 -7.41 49.77
N GLU A 3 -7.36 -7.69 48.96
CA GLU A 3 -7.38 -7.49 47.52
C GLU A 3 -7.14 -6.03 47.15
N GLU A 4 -6.40 -5.78 46.05
CA GLU A 4 -6.64 -4.60 45.23
C GLU A 4 -6.42 -4.93 43.76
N THR A 5 -7.55 -5.21 43.12
CA THR A 5 -7.75 -5.30 41.69
C THR A 5 -7.60 -3.91 41.06
N LYS A 6 -6.57 -3.69 40.25
CA LYS A 6 -6.40 -2.47 39.44
C LYS A 6 -6.90 -2.69 38.02
N LYS A 7 -8.11 -2.18 37.82
CA LYS A 7 -8.90 -2.14 36.58
C LYS A 7 -8.18 -1.28 35.52
N THR A 8 -7.88 -1.88 34.38
CA THR A 8 -7.41 -1.21 33.17
C THR A 8 -8.58 -0.51 32.49
N PRO A 9 -8.49 0.75 32.08
CA PRO A 9 -9.54 1.38 31.27
C PRO A 9 -9.40 0.96 29.80
N GLN A 10 -10.49 0.40 29.30
CA GLN A 10 -10.77 0.16 27.90
C GLN A 10 -10.84 1.52 27.16
N ALA A 11 -10.05 1.69 26.10
CA ALA A 11 -10.20 2.79 25.16
C ALA A 11 -11.36 2.45 24.22
N GLU A 12 -12.40 3.25 24.27
CA GLU A 12 -13.54 3.23 23.36
C GLU A 12 -13.13 3.78 22.00
N ASP A 13 -13.39 3.01 20.98
CA ASP A 13 -13.31 3.36 19.56
C ASP A 13 -14.50 4.28 19.21
N PRO A 14 -14.32 5.45 18.62
CA PRO A 14 -15.44 6.22 18.08
C PRO A 14 -15.85 5.63 16.73
N ALA A 15 -16.98 4.93 16.71
CA ALA A 15 -17.70 4.53 15.51
C ALA A 15 -18.07 5.77 14.68
N VAL A 16 -17.54 5.85 13.46
CA VAL A 16 -17.96 6.80 12.44
C VAL A 16 -19.22 6.25 11.79
N GLU A 17 -20.38 6.81 12.16
CA GLU A 17 -21.65 6.58 11.47
C GLU A 17 -21.64 7.22 10.07
N PRO A 18 -22.17 6.55 9.03
CA PRO A 18 -22.35 7.18 7.72
C PRO A 18 -23.59 8.08 7.74
N ASN A 19 -23.38 9.36 7.56
CA ASN A 19 -24.43 10.36 7.40
C ASN A 19 -25.12 10.18 6.05
N THR A 20 -26.27 9.52 6.06
CA THR A 20 -27.20 9.41 4.96
C THR A 20 -28.01 10.72 4.92
N ALA A 21 -27.60 11.66 4.10
CA ALA A 21 -28.41 12.83 3.78
C ALA A 21 -29.45 12.42 2.75
N GLU A 22 -30.65 12.18 3.25
CA GLU A 22 -31.89 11.94 2.53
C GLU A 22 -32.33 13.20 1.77
N GLN A 23 -32.57 13.02 0.49
CA GLN A 23 -33.16 14.01 -0.42
C GLN A 23 -34.58 14.35 0.04
N ALA A 24 -34.84 15.59 0.32
CA ALA A 24 -36.19 16.14 0.36
C ALA A 24 -36.35 17.17 -0.75
N ALA A 25 -37.00 16.77 -1.81
CA ALA A 25 -37.58 17.67 -2.78
C ALA A 25 -38.86 18.27 -2.21
N PRO A 26 -39.15 19.53 -2.37
CA PRO A 26 -40.51 20.03 -2.23
C PRO A 26 -41.16 20.14 -3.63
N GLU A 27 -42.10 19.24 -3.81
CA GLU A 27 -43.15 19.30 -4.80
C GLU A 27 -44.17 20.34 -4.33
N THR A 28 -44.38 21.40 -5.09
CA THR A 28 -45.63 22.19 -5.01
C THR A 28 -46.08 22.57 -6.40
N ALA A 29 -47.17 21.94 -6.77
CA ALA A 29 -47.96 22.20 -7.94
C ALA A 29 -48.72 23.54 -7.85
N PRO A 30 -49.24 24.05 -8.98
CA PRO A 30 -49.65 25.41 -9.12
C PRO A 30 -51.11 25.61 -8.74
N GLU A 31 -51.40 26.66 -8.01
CA GLU A 31 -52.75 27.13 -7.81
C GLU A 31 -53.08 28.26 -8.76
N GLN A 32 -54.17 28.07 -9.48
CA GLN A 32 -54.85 29.04 -10.35
C GLN A 32 -55.36 30.20 -9.52
N ALA A 33 -55.15 31.41 -10.00
CA ALA A 33 -56.11 32.47 -9.74
C ALA A 33 -55.98 33.63 -10.72
N ALA A 34 -57.05 33.82 -11.38
CA ALA A 34 -57.73 35.10 -11.74
C ALA A 34 -56.92 36.13 -12.53
N ALA A 35 -57.43 36.32 -13.74
CA ALA A 35 -57.24 37.54 -14.50
C ALA A 35 -57.89 38.72 -13.79
N PRO A 36 -57.34 39.92 -13.83
CA PRO A 36 -58.01 41.11 -13.74
C PRO A 36 -58.02 41.86 -15.09
N GLU A 37 -59.13 42.38 -15.33
CA GLU A 37 -59.61 43.08 -16.49
C GLU A 37 -58.74 44.27 -16.93
N THR A 38 -58.83 44.49 -18.23
CA THR A 38 -58.37 45.65 -18.97
C THR A 38 -58.74 46.97 -18.34
N ASN A 39 -57.71 47.78 -18.09
CA ASN A 39 -57.85 49.21 -18.10
C ASN A 39 -56.81 49.80 -19.06
N ALA A 40 -57.31 50.20 -20.24
CA ALA A 40 -56.55 50.89 -21.25
C ALA A 40 -56.38 52.33 -20.83
N GLU A 41 -55.27 52.69 -20.27
CA GLU A 41 -54.86 54.06 -20.10
C GLU A 41 -53.61 54.33 -20.93
N ALA A 42 -53.73 55.30 -21.83
CA ALA A 42 -52.75 55.69 -22.80
C ALA A 42 -51.41 56.07 -22.15
N ALA A 43 -50.44 55.20 -22.20
CA ALA A 43 -49.08 55.43 -21.73
C ALA A 43 -48.22 55.96 -22.87
N ASP A 44 -47.64 57.10 -22.65
CA ASP A 44 -46.70 57.89 -23.43
C ASP A 44 -45.58 57.00 -24.03
N PRO A 45 -45.31 57.04 -25.35
CA PRO A 45 -44.33 56.13 -26.00
C PRO A 45 -42.89 56.31 -25.54
N LYS A 46 -42.51 57.42 -24.88
CA LYS A 46 -41.18 57.69 -24.35
C LYS A 46 -40.88 56.95 -23.10
N LYS A 47 -41.82 56.39 -22.33
CA LYS A 47 -41.60 55.61 -21.16
C LYS A 47 -41.33 54.12 -21.47
N LYS A 48 -41.78 53.62 -22.63
CA LYS A 48 -41.56 52.22 -23.03
C LYS A 48 -40.12 51.95 -23.46
N ASP A 49 -39.45 52.86 -24.12
CA ASP A 49 -38.06 52.74 -24.57
C ASP A 49 -37.05 52.70 -23.39
N GLY A 50 -37.31 53.44 -22.33
CA GLY A 50 -36.49 53.43 -21.14
C GLY A 50 -36.57 52.11 -20.37
N PHE A 51 -37.75 51.49 -20.32
CA PHE A 51 -37.96 50.22 -19.62
C PHE A 51 -37.39 49.04 -20.38
N PHE A 52 -37.51 48.98 -21.70
CA PHE A 52 -36.90 47.95 -22.53
C PHE A 52 -35.38 48.02 -22.51
N ASN A 53 -34.80 49.22 -22.53
CA ASN A 53 -33.36 49.41 -22.46
C ASN A 53 -32.76 49.03 -21.10
N LYS A 54 -33.50 49.26 -19.98
CA LYS A 54 -33.13 48.83 -18.65
C LYS A 54 -33.15 47.31 -18.52
N LYS A 55 -34.18 46.67 -19.03
CA LYS A 55 -34.36 45.21 -19.01
C LYS A 55 -33.33 44.50 -19.90
N ALA A 56 -32.94 45.09 -21.02
CA ALA A 56 -31.88 44.58 -21.88
C ALA A 56 -30.50 44.61 -21.16
N ARG A 57 -30.19 45.71 -20.47
CA ARG A 57 -28.96 45.82 -19.66
C ARG A 57 -28.92 44.84 -18.47
N GLU A 58 -30.05 44.63 -17.82
CA GLU A 58 -30.18 43.64 -16.74
C GLU A 58 -29.96 42.21 -17.27
N LEU A 59 -30.52 41.91 -18.45
CA LEU A 59 -30.30 40.60 -19.12
C LEU A 59 -28.84 40.37 -19.52
N GLU A 60 -28.17 41.38 -20.05
CA GLU A 60 -26.75 41.31 -20.38
C GLU A 60 -25.88 41.11 -19.10
N ALA A 61 -26.21 41.85 -18.03
CA ALA A 61 -25.50 41.71 -16.75
C ALA A 61 -25.70 40.31 -16.12
N VAL A 62 -26.91 39.74 -16.23
CA VAL A 62 -27.20 38.37 -15.76
C VAL A 62 -26.50 37.34 -16.64
N LYS A 63 -26.48 37.49 -17.96
CA LYS A 63 -25.73 36.61 -18.87
C LYS A 63 -24.23 36.63 -18.55
N ALA A 64 -23.63 37.82 -18.36
CA ALA A 64 -22.23 37.95 -18.02
C ALA A 64 -21.90 37.29 -16.67
N LYS A 65 -22.80 37.37 -15.69
CA LYS A 65 -22.65 36.67 -14.39
C LYS A 65 -22.78 35.14 -14.54
N LEU A 66 -23.69 34.68 -15.42
CA LEU A 66 -23.87 33.27 -15.71
C LEU A 66 -22.59 32.68 -16.36
N ASP A 67 -22.09 33.34 -17.42
CA ASP A 67 -20.88 32.94 -18.12
C ASP A 67 -19.67 32.91 -17.18
N ALA A 68 -19.54 33.87 -16.28
CA ALA A 68 -18.50 33.91 -15.27
C ALA A 68 -18.66 32.78 -14.27
N ALA A 69 -19.89 32.49 -13.81
CA ALA A 69 -20.17 31.38 -12.89
C ALA A 69 -19.88 30.00 -13.52
N GLU A 70 -20.30 29.81 -14.78
CA GLU A 70 -20.04 28.58 -15.54
C GLU A 70 -18.53 28.37 -15.75
N LYS A 71 -17.82 29.45 -16.10
CA LYS A 71 -16.35 29.39 -16.24
C LYS A 71 -15.65 29.01 -14.93
N ASN A 72 -16.07 29.60 -13.82
CA ASN A 72 -15.56 29.27 -12.51
C ASN A 72 -15.91 27.82 -12.12
N ALA A 73 -17.13 27.36 -12.39
CA ALA A 73 -17.56 26.00 -12.13
C ALA A 73 -16.75 24.97 -12.94
N ASN A 74 -16.50 25.26 -14.22
CA ASN A 74 -15.68 24.40 -15.07
C ASN A 74 -14.23 24.36 -14.58
N GLN A 75 -13.64 25.49 -14.24
CA GLN A 75 -12.29 25.55 -13.65
C GLN A 75 -12.20 24.76 -12.33
N ALA A 76 -13.19 24.88 -11.46
CA ALA A 76 -13.26 24.13 -10.22
C ALA A 76 -13.38 22.62 -10.47
N LYS A 77 -14.20 22.22 -11.46
CA LYS A 77 -14.30 20.80 -11.86
C LYS A 77 -12.97 20.25 -12.38
N ASP A 78 -12.29 20.99 -13.24
CA ASP A 78 -10.99 20.58 -13.78
C ASP A 78 -9.94 20.45 -12.67
N GLN A 79 -9.93 21.38 -11.72
CA GLN A 79 -9.06 21.31 -10.54
C GLN A 79 -9.37 20.10 -9.67
N LEU A 80 -10.65 19.81 -9.42
CA LEU A 80 -11.07 18.64 -8.65
C LEU A 80 -10.68 17.32 -9.33
N LEU A 81 -10.88 17.21 -10.65
CA LEU A 81 -10.48 16.02 -11.41
C LEU A 81 -8.96 15.79 -11.36
N ARG A 82 -8.21 16.87 -11.55
CA ARG A 82 -6.76 16.81 -11.45
C ARG A 82 -6.30 16.41 -10.05
N MET A 83 -6.85 17.04 -9.01
CA MET A 83 -6.52 16.73 -7.62
C MET A 83 -6.90 15.28 -7.25
N ALA A 84 -8.03 14.78 -7.73
CA ALA A 84 -8.44 13.40 -7.53
C ALA A 84 -7.46 12.41 -8.17
N ALA A 85 -7.01 12.70 -9.41
CA ALA A 85 -6.01 11.87 -10.09
C ALA A 85 -4.65 11.90 -9.37
N GLU A 86 -4.20 13.07 -8.93
CA GLU A 86 -2.96 13.23 -8.15
C GLU A 86 -3.04 12.50 -6.81
N TYR A 87 -4.19 12.55 -6.13
CA TYR A 87 -4.42 11.83 -4.88
C TYR A 87 -4.41 10.31 -5.06
N GLU A 88 -5.03 9.81 -6.13
CA GLU A 88 -5.01 8.38 -6.44
C GLU A 88 -3.58 7.89 -6.70
N ASN A 89 -2.82 8.63 -7.47
CA ASN A 89 -1.41 8.33 -7.72
C ASN A 89 -0.57 8.38 -6.45
N TYR A 90 -0.80 9.38 -5.60
CA TYR A 90 -0.14 9.49 -4.30
C TYR A 90 -0.47 8.29 -3.40
N ARG A 91 -1.74 7.92 -3.31
CA ARG A 91 -2.18 6.76 -2.50
C ARG A 91 -1.51 5.47 -2.96
N LYS A 92 -1.50 5.20 -4.29
CA LYS A 92 -0.84 4.02 -4.84
C LYS A 92 0.66 3.99 -4.53
N ARG A 93 1.33 5.15 -4.64
CA ARG A 93 2.75 5.29 -4.33
C ARG A 93 3.00 5.08 -2.83
N SER A 94 2.24 5.75 -1.97
CA SER A 94 2.38 5.66 -0.52
C SER A 94 2.19 4.24 0.00
N THR A 95 1.23 3.48 -0.55
CA THR A 95 1.05 2.07 -0.18
C THR A 95 2.28 1.24 -0.55
N ARG A 96 2.80 1.39 -1.78
CA ARG A 96 4.02 0.68 -2.20
C ARG A 96 5.24 1.03 -1.35
N GLU A 97 5.40 2.32 -1.01
CA GLU A 97 6.50 2.77 -0.15
C GLU A 97 6.37 2.20 1.27
N ALA A 98 5.15 2.07 1.80
CA ALA A 98 4.91 1.44 3.10
C ALA A 98 5.28 -0.05 3.08
N ASP A 99 4.86 -0.80 2.06
CA ASP A 99 5.19 -2.21 1.88
C ASP A 99 6.71 -2.41 1.72
N GLN A 100 7.36 -1.54 0.96
CA GLN A 100 8.82 -1.58 0.81
C GLN A 100 9.53 -1.34 2.13
N LYS A 101 9.13 -0.33 2.91
CA LYS A 101 9.73 -0.04 4.22
C LYS A 101 9.51 -1.18 5.21
N PHE A 102 8.35 -1.82 5.18
CA PHE A 102 8.09 -2.99 6.00
C PHE A 102 9.03 -4.13 5.63
N ASN A 103 9.15 -4.47 4.34
CA ASN A 103 10.06 -5.52 3.86
C ASN A 103 11.53 -5.19 4.14
N ASP A 104 11.93 -3.92 4.07
CA ASP A 104 13.28 -3.47 4.44
C ASP A 104 13.54 -3.69 5.92
N GLY A 105 12.57 -3.39 6.78
CA GLY A 105 12.65 -3.62 8.22
C GLY A 105 12.76 -5.11 8.56
N VAL A 106 11.95 -5.96 7.95
CA VAL A 106 12.01 -7.42 8.12
C VAL A 106 13.36 -7.94 7.63
N SER A 107 13.83 -7.54 6.45
CA SER A 107 15.15 -7.95 5.92
C SER A 107 16.28 -7.56 6.85
N PHE A 108 16.24 -6.35 7.41
CA PHE A 108 17.24 -5.89 8.37
C PHE A 108 17.24 -6.74 9.64
N ALA A 109 16.06 -7.01 10.23
CA ALA A 109 15.94 -7.83 11.44
C ALA A 109 16.42 -9.27 11.19
N VAL A 110 16.02 -9.88 10.09
CA VAL A 110 16.43 -11.24 9.72
C VAL A 110 17.93 -11.33 9.52
N ASN A 111 18.56 -10.35 8.87
CA ASN A 111 20.02 -10.30 8.72
C ASN A 111 20.78 -10.31 10.05
N GLN A 112 20.21 -9.78 11.13
CA GLN A 112 20.82 -9.84 12.46
C GLN A 112 20.66 -11.22 13.13
N ILE A 113 19.63 -11.99 12.73
CA ILE A 113 19.31 -13.30 13.30
C ILE A 113 20.06 -14.43 12.57
N ILE A 114 20.26 -14.27 11.26
CA ILE A 114 20.91 -15.31 10.41
C ILE A 114 22.26 -15.79 10.97
N PRO A 115 23.19 -14.94 11.48
CA PRO A 115 24.45 -15.42 12.06
C PRO A 115 24.26 -16.37 13.25
N ILE A 116 23.15 -16.22 14.00
CA ILE A 116 22.81 -17.13 15.10
C ILE A 116 22.40 -18.49 14.53
N LEU A 117 21.66 -18.51 13.43
CA LEU A 117 21.29 -19.76 12.75
C LEU A 117 22.50 -20.46 12.15
N ASP A 118 23.46 -19.71 11.60
CA ASP A 118 24.72 -20.27 11.09
C ASP A 118 25.48 -20.97 12.20
N THR A 119 25.55 -20.37 13.40
CA THR A 119 26.23 -21.01 14.56
C THR A 119 25.48 -22.24 15.05
N LEU A 120 24.15 -22.26 14.99
CA LEU A 120 23.35 -23.44 15.30
C LEU A 120 23.53 -24.55 14.25
N ASP A 121 23.64 -24.23 12.99
CA ASP A 121 23.94 -25.18 11.91
C ASP A 121 25.32 -25.79 12.12
N MET A 122 26.32 -25.00 12.47
CA MET A 122 27.65 -25.50 12.83
C MET A 122 27.63 -26.45 14.06
N ALA A 123 26.82 -26.12 15.06
CA ALA A 123 26.63 -26.94 16.26
C ALA A 123 25.91 -28.26 15.93
N ALA A 124 24.95 -28.26 15.02
CA ALA A 124 24.24 -29.46 14.55
C ALA A 124 25.16 -30.44 13.81
N ASN A 125 26.16 -29.90 13.07
CA ASN A 125 27.11 -30.66 12.28
C ASN A 125 28.39 -31.02 13.07
N ALA A 126 28.55 -30.49 14.28
CA ALA A 126 29.70 -30.82 15.13
C ALA A 126 29.67 -32.29 15.60
N PRO A 127 30.83 -32.97 15.65
CA PRO A 127 30.89 -34.32 16.18
C PRO A 127 30.56 -34.31 17.67
N THR A 128 29.49 -35.00 18.04
CA THR A 128 29.06 -35.15 19.45
C THR A 128 28.62 -36.57 19.72
N THR A 129 28.85 -37.05 20.93
CA THR A 129 28.36 -38.33 21.42
C THR A 129 27.01 -38.21 22.14
N ASP A 130 26.52 -36.98 22.37
CA ASP A 130 25.25 -36.73 23.03
C ASP A 130 24.14 -36.55 21.99
N GLU A 131 23.40 -37.62 21.76
CA GLU A 131 22.25 -37.63 20.83
C GLU A 131 21.11 -36.67 21.27
N ASN A 132 20.92 -36.47 22.59
CA ASN A 132 19.89 -35.56 23.08
C ASN A 132 20.24 -34.10 22.78
N TYR A 133 21.51 -33.74 22.91
CA TYR A 133 22.01 -32.41 22.53
C TYR A 133 21.78 -32.18 21.04
N LYS A 134 22.21 -33.11 20.18
CA LYS A 134 22.04 -33.00 18.72
C LYS A 134 20.57 -32.83 18.33
N LYS A 135 19.69 -33.66 18.90
CA LYS A 135 18.25 -33.58 18.68
C LYS A 135 17.67 -32.22 19.09
N GLY A 136 18.13 -31.66 20.22
CA GLY A 136 17.73 -30.36 20.71
C GLY A 136 18.09 -29.23 19.74
N VAL A 137 19.32 -29.25 19.19
CA VAL A 137 19.78 -28.26 18.22
C VAL A 137 18.97 -28.35 16.91
N VAL A 138 18.78 -29.56 16.37
CA VAL A 138 17.98 -29.78 15.16
C VAL A 138 16.55 -29.30 15.36
N MET A 139 15.90 -29.62 16.48
CA MET A 139 14.55 -29.11 16.78
C MET A 139 14.47 -27.57 16.86
N THR A 140 15.57 -26.93 17.29
CA THR A 140 15.64 -25.46 17.34
C THR A 140 15.77 -24.88 15.94
N LEU A 141 16.58 -25.48 15.08
CA LEU A 141 16.70 -25.10 13.66
C LEU A 141 15.37 -25.26 12.93
N ASP A 142 14.65 -26.38 13.13
CA ASP A 142 13.33 -26.60 12.53
C ASP A 142 12.31 -25.54 12.95
N LYS A 143 12.34 -25.14 14.23
CA LYS A 143 11.47 -24.04 14.71
C LYS A 143 11.86 -22.70 14.11
N ALA A 144 13.15 -22.44 13.96
CA ALA A 144 13.64 -21.22 13.35
C ALA A 144 13.27 -21.15 11.85
N ALA A 145 13.39 -22.26 11.12
CA ALA A 145 12.96 -22.35 9.73
C ALA A 145 11.46 -22.03 9.58
N LYS A 146 10.61 -22.61 10.43
CA LYS A 146 9.17 -22.29 10.46
C LYS A 146 8.87 -20.84 10.80
N ALA A 147 9.66 -20.23 11.68
CA ALA A 147 9.50 -18.81 12.02
C ALA A 147 9.91 -17.91 10.85
N LEU A 148 10.96 -18.26 10.09
CA LEU A 148 11.36 -17.55 8.88
C LEU A 148 10.30 -17.69 7.78
N GLU A 149 9.75 -18.89 7.59
CA GLU A 149 8.66 -19.15 6.64
C GLU A 149 7.40 -18.28 6.96
N ALA A 150 7.05 -18.16 8.25
CA ALA A 150 5.96 -17.30 8.69
C ALA A 150 6.19 -15.81 8.39
N LEU A 151 7.46 -15.39 8.28
CA LEU A 151 7.87 -14.04 7.84
C LEU A 151 8.02 -13.93 6.31
N HIS A 152 7.65 -14.97 5.56
CA HIS A 152 7.84 -15.08 4.11
C HIS A 152 9.31 -15.01 3.69
N VAL A 153 10.22 -15.43 4.57
CA VAL A 153 11.64 -15.58 4.28
C VAL A 153 11.90 -17.03 3.89
N GLU A 154 12.40 -17.23 2.69
CA GLU A 154 12.69 -18.56 2.14
C GLU A 154 14.19 -18.80 2.06
N GLU A 155 14.61 -20.05 2.33
CA GLU A 155 16.00 -20.48 2.12
C GLU A 155 16.26 -20.66 0.61
N ILE A 156 17.41 -20.19 0.14
CA ILE A 156 17.86 -20.39 -1.25
C ILE A 156 18.48 -21.78 -1.34
N GLU A 157 17.76 -22.70 -1.95
CA GLU A 157 18.27 -24.05 -2.24
C GLU A 157 19.38 -23.98 -3.27
N ALA A 158 20.64 -24.08 -2.85
CA ALA A 158 21.80 -23.99 -3.73
C ALA A 158 22.43 -25.33 -4.02
N LEU A 159 22.41 -26.27 -3.07
CA LEU A 159 23.13 -27.56 -3.19
C LEU A 159 22.66 -28.38 -4.38
N GLY A 160 23.59 -28.80 -5.23
CA GLY A 160 23.30 -29.62 -6.43
C GLY A 160 22.62 -28.85 -7.58
N LYS A 161 22.44 -27.54 -7.44
CA LYS A 161 21.88 -26.70 -8.52
C LYS A 161 22.97 -25.98 -9.30
N PRO A 162 22.69 -25.54 -10.54
CA PRO A 162 23.59 -24.68 -11.29
C PRO A 162 23.85 -23.37 -10.51
N PHE A 163 25.09 -22.88 -10.57
CA PHE A 163 25.45 -21.62 -9.95
C PHE A 163 24.75 -20.44 -10.60
N ASP A 164 24.04 -19.64 -9.80
CA ASP A 164 23.41 -18.39 -10.24
C ASP A 164 23.99 -17.20 -9.43
N PRO A 165 24.72 -16.29 -10.10
CA PRO A 165 25.31 -15.11 -9.45
C PRO A 165 24.29 -14.17 -8.79
N ASN A 166 23.01 -14.24 -9.22
CA ASN A 166 21.97 -13.38 -8.62
C ASN A 166 21.62 -13.82 -7.20
N PHE A 167 21.76 -15.10 -6.86
CA PHE A 167 21.36 -15.68 -5.57
C PHE A 167 22.51 -16.23 -4.75
N MET A 168 23.66 -16.50 -5.39
CA MET A 168 24.76 -17.22 -4.82
C MET A 168 26.07 -16.47 -4.97
N ASN A 169 26.99 -16.66 -4.02
CA ASN A 169 28.36 -16.15 -4.04
C ASN A 169 29.34 -17.33 -4.00
N ALA A 170 30.06 -17.57 -5.08
CA ALA A 170 31.07 -18.61 -5.15
C ALA A 170 32.37 -18.12 -4.47
N VAL A 171 32.80 -18.80 -3.43
CA VAL A 171 34.04 -18.48 -2.70
C VAL A 171 35.19 -19.40 -3.07
N GLN A 172 34.88 -20.55 -3.63
CA GLN A 172 35.88 -21.55 -4.05
C GLN A 172 35.36 -22.36 -5.24
N GLN A 173 36.31 -22.75 -6.11
CA GLN A 173 36.09 -23.74 -7.15
C GLN A 173 36.91 -24.97 -6.84
N ILE A 174 36.34 -26.14 -7.06
CA ILE A 174 37.03 -27.43 -6.88
C ILE A 174 36.82 -28.28 -8.13
N PRO A 175 37.73 -29.18 -8.47
CA PRO A 175 37.51 -30.14 -9.57
C PRO A 175 36.19 -30.88 -9.37
N ALA A 176 35.43 -31.01 -10.46
CA ALA A 176 34.12 -31.67 -10.41
C ALA A 176 34.26 -33.08 -9.80
N PRO A 177 33.54 -33.42 -8.71
CA PRO A 177 33.44 -34.78 -8.24
C PRO A 177 32.80 -35.68 -9.30
N ASP A 178 33.12 -36.97 -9.25
CA ASP A 178 32.58 -37.96 -10.19
C ASP A 178 31.05 -37.88 -10.27
N GLY A 179 30.51 -37.55 -11.49
CA GLY A 179 29.10 -37.48 -11.76
C GLY A 179 28.45 -36.11 -11.60
N GLN A 180 29.22 -35.06 -11.33
CA GLN A 180 28.71 -33.68 -11.30
C GLN A 180 29.19 -32.88 -12.50
N GLU A 181 28.30 -32.02 -13.02
CA GLU A 181 28.63 -31.13 -14.15
C GLU A 181 29.37 -29.89 -13.66
N SER A 182 30.30 -29.41 -14.49
CA SER A 182 30.96 -28.11 -14.24
C SER A 182 29.91 -26.99 -14.08
N GLY A 183 30.15 -26.07 -13.14
CA GLY A 183 29.23 -25.00 -12.80
C GLY A 183 28.15 -25.37 -11.78
N THR A 184 28.15 -26.61 -11.25
CA THR A 184 27.18 -27.04 -10.23
C THR A 184 27.72 -26.77 -8.81
N VAL A 185 26.82 -26.40 -7.89
CA VAL A 185 27.14 -26.18 -6.49
C VAL A 185 27.38 -27.52 -5.78
N VAL A 186 28.61 -27.72 -5.30
CA VAL A 186 29.03 -28.96 -4.60
C VAL A 186 28.76 -28.85 -3.10
N THR A 187 29.02 -27.69 -2.52
CA THR A 187 28.90 -27.49 -1.06
C THR A 187 28.36 -26.09 -0.77
N VAL A 188 27.53 -25.98 0.24
CA VAL A 188 27.02 -24.71 0.76
C VAL A 188 27.71 -24.44 2.09
N TYR A 189 28.53 -23.37 2.17
CA TYR A 189 29.16 -22.96 3.43
C TYR A 189 28.21 -22.16 4.30
N GLN A 190 27.42 -21.28 3.66
CA GLN A 190 26.40 -20.49 4.36
C GLN A 190 25.13 -20.48 3.53
N LYS A 191 24.00 -20.74 4.18
CA LYS A 191 22.68 -20.72 3.54
C LYS A 191 22.31 -19.32 3.13
N GLY A 192 21.74 -19.17 1.94
CA GLY A 192 21.16 -17.92 1.46
C GLY A 192 19.69 -17.79 1.85
N TYR A 193 19.22 -16.57 1.96
CA TYR A 193 17.83 -16.28 2.30
C TYR A 193 17.27 -15.15 1.43
N LYS A 194 15.99 -15.26 1.05
CA LYS A 194 15.26 -14.25 0.27
C LYS A 194 13.90 -13.95 0.93
N LEU A 195 13.43 -12.72 0.78
CA LEU A 195 12.11 -12.26 1.20
C LEU A 195 11.33 -11.84 -0.05
N GLY A 196 10.48 -12.74 -0.56
CA GLY A 196 9.89 -12.59 -1.88
C GLY A 196 10.97 -12.46 -2.96
N ASP A 197 10.97 -11.34 -3.70
CA ASP A 197 11.98 -11.07 -4.74
C ASP A 197 13.27 -10.44 -4.20
N LYS A 198 13.28 -10.01 -2.93
CA LYS A 198 14.43 -9.34 -2.33
C LYS A 198 15.36 -10.35 -1.67
N ILE A 199 16.64 -10.31 -2.05
CA ILE A 199 17.67 -11.11 -1.40
C ILE A 199 18.04 -10.47 -0.07
N VAL A 200 17.89 -11.23 1.01
CA VAL A 200 18.33 -10.87 2.36
C VAL A 200 19.82 -11.18 2.52
N ARG A 201 20.24 -12.39 2.10
CA ARG A 201 21.64 -12.83 2.07
C ARG A 201 21.84 -13.85 0.96
N HIS A 202 22.90 -13.67 0.15
CA HIS A 202 23.31 -14.67 -0.85
C HIS A 202 23.82 -15.94 -0.18
N ALA A 203 23.58 -17.09 -0.81
CA ALA A 203 24.20 -18.34 -0.38
C ALA A 203 25.69 -18.30 -0.70
N THR A 204 26.53 -18.69 0.26
CA THR A 204 27.99 -18.83 0.04
C THR A 204 28.30 -20.27 -0.32
N VAL A 205 28.81 -20.50 -1.52
CA VAL A 205 28.89 -21.83 -2.11
C VAL A 205 30.28 -22.16 -2.69
N VAL A 206 30.52 -23.46 -2.85
CA VAL A 206 31.64 -24.02 -3.62
C VAL A 206 31.07 -24.61 -4.88
N VAL A 207 31.71 -24.32 -6.01
CA VAL A 207 31.25 -24.70 -7.36
C VAL A 207 32.24 -25.70 -7.97
N ALA A 208 31.71 -26.67 -8.70
CA ALA A 208 32.51 -27.60 -9.53
C ALA A 208 33.11 -26.85 -10.74
N GLU A 209 34.38 -27.07 -11.03
CA GLU A 209 35.07 -26.55 -12.21
C GLU A 209 34.91 -27.50 -13.41
#